data_a3e1f115c3eee19419b9bbca9fb7cdbe
#
_entry.id   a3e1f115c3eee19419b9bbca9fb7cdbe
#
_cell.length_a   1.000
_cell.length_b   1.000
_cell.length_c   1.000
_cell.angle_alpha   90.00
_cell.angle_beta   90.00
_cell.angle_gamma   90.00
#
_symmetry.space_group_name_H-M   'P 1'
#
loop_
_entity.id
_entity.type
_entity.pdbx_description
1 polymer ?
#
loop_
_entity_poly.entity_id
_entity_poly.type
_entity_poly.pdbx_seq_one_letter_code
_entity_poly.pdbx_strand_id
1 'polypeptide(L)'
;DGLDEVRDLNMRNTVVERVVDFYAFHRHQGNKFVLSSRVVGYRAVRPFAEGLAECTIVDFEEDEIEEFVTRWTSALEKQAQGHTQIAQADAEADRRELLDAINHNPGVRQLASTPLLLTILALMKRQGVTLPERRVQLYDQYVSTLLSTWNRARSLSGRAPGRDIDEIQTVRILAPLALWMHEVSPGGGLVGREDM
;
A
#
# COMPACT_ATOMS: atom_id res chain seq x y z
N ASP A 1 -11.57 -8.16 -5.42
CA ASP A 1 -10.75 -7.76 -4.27
C ASP A 1 -11.61 -7.67 -3.02
N GLY A 2 -10.99 -7.81 -1.82
CA GLY A 2 -11.71 -7.63 -0.56
C GLY A 2 -12.50 -8.85 -0.07
N LEU A 3 -12.26 -10.03 -0.59
CA LEU A 3 -12.95 -11.24 -0.14
C LEU A 3 -12.74 -11.54 1.36
N ASP A 4 -11.59 -11.18 1.90
CA ASP A 4 -11.26 -11.27 3.32
C ASP A 4 -12.04 -10.29 4.21
N GLU A 5 -12.62 -9.24 3.65
CA GLU A 5 -13.45 -8.26 4.36
C GLU A 5 -14.86 -8.77 4.65
N VAL A 6 -15.31 -9.83 3.96
CA VAL A 6 -16.56 -10.50 4.26
C VAL A 6 -16.36 -11.38 5.50
N ARG A 7 -16.83 -10.95 6.66
CA ARG A 7 -16.59 -11.61 7.97
C ARG A 7 -17.23 -12.98 8.09
N ASP A 8 -18.51 -13.07 7.73
CA ASP A 8 -19.26 -14.32 7.82
C ASP A 8 -18.80 -15.30 6.75
N LEU A 9 -18.40 -16.50 7.17
CA LEU A 9 -17.86 -17.53 6.29
C LEU A 9 -18.89 -18.04 5.28
N ASN A 10 -20.17 -18.14 5.67
CA ASN A 10 -21.23 -18.59 4.78
C ASN A 10 -21.50 -17.53 3.71
N MET A 11 -21.53 -16.26 4.13
CA MET A 11 -21.68 -15.15 3.21
C MET A 11 -20.49 -15.05 2.26
N ARG A 12 -19.26 -15.30 2.74
CA ARG A 12 -18.05 -15.35 1.90
C ARG A 12 -18.12 -16.48 0.86
N ASN A 13 -18.58 -17.67 1.25
CA ASN A 13 -18.83 -18.77 0.32
C ASN A 13 -19.86 -18.39 -0.75
N THR A 14 -20.96 -17.77 -0.34
CA THR A 14 -21.99 -17.29 -1.29
C THR A 14 -21.42 -16.28 -2.29
N VAL A 15 -20.59 -15.35 -1.84
CA VAL A 15 -19.90 -14.39 -2.73
C VAL A 15 -19.01 -15.12 -3.72
N VAL A 16 -18.21 -16.09 -3.25
CA VAL A 16 -17.34 -16.89 -4.14
C VAL A 16 -18.16 -17.66 -5.18
N GLU A 17 -19.24 -18.31 -4.79
CA GLU A 17 -20.14 -19.02 -5.71
C GLU A 17 -20.67 -18.07 -6.79
N ARG A 18 -21.15 -16.88 -6.41
CA ARG A 18 -21.65 -15.88 -7.37
C ARG A 18 -20.56 -15.38 -8.32
N VAL A 19 -19.35 -15.19 -7.84
CA VAL A 19 -18.21 -14.78 -8.66
C VAL A 19 -17.82 -15.88 -9.65
N VAL A 20 -17.82 -17.15 -9.21
CA VAL A 20 -17.54 -18.31 -10.07
C VAL A 20 -18.62 -18.49 -11.14
N ASP A 21 -19.90 -18.36 -10.78
CA ASP A 21 -21.02 -18.42 -11.72
C ASP A 21 -20.91 -17.31 -12.77
N PHE A 22 -20.62 -16.08 -12.33
CA PHE A 22 -20.42 -14.94 -13.22
C PHE A 22 -19.25 -15.18 -14.18
N TYR A 23 -18.12 -15.66 -13.66
CA TYR A 23 -16.98 -16.04 -14.48
C TYR A 23 -17.35 -17.12 -15.51
N ALA A 24 -17.99 -18.21 -15.08
CA ALA A 24 -18.38 -19.32 -15.95
C ALA A 24 -19.28 -18.86 -17.09
N PHE A 25 -20.22 -17.96 -16.81
CA PHE A 25 -21.14 -17.43 -17.81
C PHE A 25 -20.45 -16.53 -18.85
N HIS A 26 -19.47 -15.71 -18.41
CA HIS A 26 -18.88 -14.66 -19.24
C HIS A 26 -17.50 -14.99 -19.82
N ARG A 27 -16.83 -16.07 -19.40
CA ARG A 27 -15.46 -16.41 -19.81
C ARG A 27 -15.27 -16.59 -21.32
N HIS A 28 -16.30 -17.03 -22.02
CA HIS A 28 -16.25 -17.28 -23.46
C HIS A 28 -16.64 -16.06 -24.33
N GLN A 29 -16.94 -14.95 -23.71
CA GLN A 29 -17.39 -13.72 -24.38
C GLN A 29 -16.23 -12.71 -24.64
N GLY A 30 -14.97 -13.16 -24.60
CA GLY A 30 -13.79 -12.30 -24.78
C GLY A 30 -13.39 -11.47 -23.55
N ASN A 31 -14.05 -11.67 -22.42
CA ASN A 31 -13.73 -11.00 -21.18
C ASN A 31 -12.45 -11.55 -20.55
N LYS A 32 -11.69 -10.66 -19.92
CA LYS A 32 -10.55 -11.03 -19.06
C LYS A 32 -10.94 -10.83 -17.60
N PHE A 33 -10.57 -11.79 -16.75
CA PHE A 33 -10.89 -11.79 -15.33
C PHE A 33 -9.60 -11.78 -14.51
N VAL A 34 -9.52 -10.87 -13.57
CA VAL A 34 -8.47 -10.82 -12.54
C VAL A 34 -9.16 -10.76 -11.19
N LEU A 35 -8.94 -11.77 -10.37
CA LEU A 35 -9.46 -11.86 -9.01
C LEU A 35 -8.28 -11.70 -8.05
N SER A 36 -8.41 -10.82 -7.08
CA SER A 36 -7.40 -10.62 -6.04
C SER A 36 -7.98 -10.82 -4.66
N SER A 37 -7.21 -11.38 -3.77
CA SER A 37 -7.56 -11.57 -2.36
C SER A 37 -6.29 -11.67 -1.52
N ARG A 38 -6.39 -11.31 -0.24
CA ARG A 38 -5.33 -11.67 0.71
C ARG A 38 -5.29 -13.18 0.89
N VAL A 39 -4.09 -13.72 1.15
CA VAL A 39 -3.86 -15.16 1.31
C VAL A 39 -4.80 -15.79 2.35
N VAL A 40 -5.03 -15.10 3.47
CA VAL A 40 -5.91 -15.58 4.56
C VAL A 40 -7.36 -15.73 4.08
N GLY A 41 -7.90 -14.72 3.40
CA GLY A 41 -9.26 -14.76 2.85
C GLY A 41 -9.42 -15.81 1.76
N TYR A 42 -8.42 -15.91 0.90
CA TYR A 42 -8.40 -16.89 -0.19
C TYR A 42 -8.38 -18.34 0.31
N ARG A 43 -7.52 -18.67 1.28
CA ARG A 43 -7.41 -20.04 1.83
C ARG A 43 -8.67 -20.54 2.49
N ALA A 44 -9.49 -19.64 3.06
CA ALA A 44 -10.72 -20.01 3.75
C ALA A 44 -11.83 -20.50 2.80
N VAL A 45 -11.89 -19.98 1.56
CA VAL A 45 -13.00 -20.19 0.63
C VAL A 45 -12.53 -20.28 -0.82
N ARG A 46 -11.37 -20.87 -1.05
CA ARG A 46 -10.66 -20.93 -2.32
C ARG A 46 -11.62 -21.05 -3.53
N PRO A 47 -11.76 -20.00 -4.36
CA PRO A 47 -12.56 -20.09 -5.56
C PRO A 47 -11.91 -21.06 -6.55
N PHE A 48 -12.68 -22.01 -7.02
CA PHE A 48 -12.22 -22.97 -8.00
C PHE A 48 -13.09 -22.89 -9.26
N ALA A 49 -12.48 -22.59 -10.39
CA ALA A 49 -13.14 -22.64 -11.69
C ALA A 49 -12.14 -23.04 -12.77
N GLU A 50 -12.59 -23.83 -13.72
CA GLU A 50 -11.79 -24.26 -14.86
C GLU A 50 -11.29 -23.04 -15.66
N GLY A 51 -9.99 -22.97 -15.93
CA GLY A 51 -9.36 -21.89 -16.69
C GLY A 51 -8.92 -20.69 -15.87
N LEU A 52 -9.14 -20.66 -14.53
CA LEU A 52 -8.51 -19.70 -13.64
C LEU A 52 -7.11 -20.18 -13.26
N ALA A 53 -6.09 -19.37 -13.57
CA ALA A 53 -4.73 -19.56 -13.09
C ALA A 53 -4.57 -18.89 -11.71
N GLU A 54 -3.93 -19.60 -10.79
CA GLU A 54 -3.59 -19.07 -9.47
C GLU A 54 -2.16 -18.58 -9.47
N CYS A 55 -1.97 -17.33 -9.05
CA CYS A 55 -0.65 -16.70 -8.90
C CYS A 55 -0.53 -16.10 -7.52
N THR A 56 0.65 -16.19 -6.93
CA THR A 56 0.99 -15.48 -5.68
C THR A 56 1.90 -14.32 -6.03
N ILE A 57 1.53 -13.12 -5.55
CA ILE A 57 2.41 -11.95 -5.64
C ILE A 57 3.52 -12.14 -4.62
N VAL A 58 4.75 -12.05 -5.07
CA VAL A 58 5.97 -12.15 -4.25
C VAL A 58 6.61 -10.78 -4.07
N ASP A 59 7.55 -10.69 -3.14
CA ASP A 59 8.35 -9.48 -2.93
C ASP A 59 9.22 -9.19 -4.16
N PHE A 60 9.58 -7.93 -4.35
CA PHE A 60 10.44 -7.48 -5.44
C PHE A 60 11.86 -8.01 -5.33
N GLU A 61 12.40 -8.44 -6.45
CA GLU A 61 13.82 -8.69 -6.65
C GLU A 61 14.57 -7.37 -6.97
N GLU A 62 15.89 -7.44 -7.11
CA GLU A 62 16.74 -6.24 -7.24
C GLU A 62 16.46 -5.45 -8.53
N ASP A 63 16.27 -6.15 -9.62
CA ASP A 63 15.91 -5.57 -10.92
C ASP A 63 14.52 -4.94 -10.92
N GLU A 64 13.57 -5.53 -10.20
CA GLU A 64 12.22 -4.97 -10.06
C GLU A 64 12.20 -3.72 -9.17
N ILE A 65 13.04 -3.68 -8.12
CA ILE A 65 13.25 -2.49 -7.30
C ILE A 65 13.82 -1.36 -8.17
N GLU A 66 14.84 -1.65 -8.97
CA GLU A 66 15.46 -0.65 -9.87
C GLU A 66 14.46 -0.16 -10.93
N GLU A 67 13.69 -1.05 -11.54
CA GLU A 67 12.65 -0.70 -12.49
C GLU A 67 11.57 0.17 -11.85
N PHE A 68 11.10 -0.19 -10.67
CA PHE A 68 10.13 0.61 -9.93
C PHE A 68 10.66 2.02 -9.66
N VAL A 69 11.87 2.15 -9.11
CA VAL A 69 12.47 3.43 -8.79
C VAL A 69 12.60 4.29 -10.05
N THR A 70 13.07 3.70 -11.16
CA THR A 70 13.22 4.39 -12.45
C THR A 70 11.89 4.91 -12.98
N ARG A 71 10.84 4.09 -12.95
CA ARG A 71 9.50 4.49 -13.40
C ARG A 71 8.89 5.56 -12.48
N TRP A 72 9.06 5.39 -11.18
CA TRP A 72 8.53 6.29 -10.17
C TRP A 72 9.12 7.70 -10.30
N THR A 73 10.44 7.84 -10.28
CA THR A 73 11.11 9.15 -10.39
C THR A 73 10.79 9.83 -11.72
N SER A 74 10.83 9.08 -12.83
CA SER A 74 10.45 9.59 -14.14
C SER A 74 9.00 10.09 -14.19
N ALA A 75 8.05 9.36 -13.62
CA ALA A 75 6.65 9.76 -13.62
C ALA A 75 6.41 11.02 -12.79
N LEU A 76 7.04 11.12 -11.62
CA LEU A 76 6.92 12.28 -10.74
C LEU A 76 7.48 13.55 -11.37
N GLU A 77 8.69 13.50 -11.92
CA GLU A 77 9.31 14.68 -12.51
C GLU A 77 8.59 15.11 -13.79
N LYS A 78 8.11 14.17 -14.61
CA LYS A 78 7.23 14.49 -15.74
C LYS A 78 5.93 15.16 -15.31
N GLN A 79 5.35 14.73 -14.21
CA GLN A 79 4.13 15.35 -13.68
C GLN A 79 4.40 16.78 -13.15
N ALA A 80 5.55 17.00 -12.52
CA ALA A 80 5.90 18.29 -11.92
C ALA A 80 6.37 19.32 -12.96
N GLN A 81 7.19 18.91 -13.94
CA GLN A 81 7.91 19.80 -14.85
C GLN A 81 7.62 19.53 -16.34
N GLY A 82 6.70 18.61 -16.67
CA GLY A 82 6.41 18.20 -18.04
C GLY A 82 7.53 17.35 -18.66
N HIS A 83 7.48 17.21 -19.98
CA HIS A 83 8.47 16.44 -20.75
C HIS A 83 9.68 17.29 -21.11
N THR A 84 10.45 17.74 -20.14
CA THR A 84 11.63 18.59 -20.30
C THR A 84 12.92 17.81 -20.09
N GLN A 85 14.05 18.33 -20.61
CA GLN A 85 15.38 17.76 -20.32
C GLN A 85 15.75 17.93 -18.84
N ILE A 86 15.27 19.00 -18.20
CA ILE A 86 15.47 19.24 -16.77
C ILE A 86 14.77 18.16 -15.96
N ALA A 87 13.50 17.87 -16.27
CA ALA A 87 12.76 16.78 -15.60
C ALA A 87 13.44 15.41 -15.73
N GLN A 88 14.09 15.15 -16.90
CA GLN A 88 14.84 13.91 -17.07
C GLN A 88 16.13 13.88 -16.24
N ALA A 89 16.84 14.99 -16.14
CA ALA A 89 18.05 15.09 -15.33
C ALA A 89 17.74 14.97 -13.83
N ASP A 90 16.68 15.62 -13.37
CA ASP A 90 16.22 15.56 -11.97
C ASP A 90 15.74 14.13 -11.62
N ALA A 91 14.97 13.49 -12.51
CA ALA A 91 14.53 12.11 -12.32
C ALA A 91 15.71 11.14 -12.21
N GLU A 92 16.77 11.34 -13.01
CA GLU A 92 17.96 10.50 -12.95
C GLU A 92 18.82 10.77 -11.70
N ALA A 93 18.83 12.00 -11.19
CA ALA A 93 19.46 12.33 -9.92
C ALA A 93 18.73 11.68 -8.75
N ASP A 94 17.40 11.84 -8.68
CA ASP A 94 16.54 11.23 -7.67
C ASP A 94 16.64 9.69 -7.68
N ARG A 95 16.65 9.09 -8.89
CA ARG A 95 16.85 7.65 -9.06
C ARG A 95 18.16 7.19 -8.44
N ARG A 96 19.26 7.84 -8.77
CA ARG A 96 20.57 7.50 -8.24
C ARG A 96 20.61 7.60 -6.72
N GLU A 97 20.13 8.70 -6.17
CA GLU A 97 20.14 8.93 -4.73
C GLU A 97 19.30 7.90 -3.97
N LEU A 98 18.14 7.51 -4.50
CA LEU A 98 17.28 6.53 -3.87
C LEU A 98 17.87 5.11 -3.94
N LEU A 99 18.41 4.72 -5.10
CA LEU A 99 19.09 3.42 -5.26
C LEU A 99 20.34 3.32 -4.42
N ASP A 100 21.14 4.39 -4.33
CA ASP A 100 22.31 4.45 -3.45
C ASP A 100 21.91 4.26 -1.98
N ALA A 101 20.87 4.93 -1.52
CA ALA A 101 20.37 4.79 -0.16
C ALA A 101 19.85 3.37 0.13
N ILE A 102 19.20 2.72 -0.85
CA ILE A 102 18.73 1.33 -0.73
C ILE A 102 19.91 0.36 -0.68
N ASN A 103 20.90 0.54 -1.56
CA ASN A 103 22.01 -0.41 -1.71
C ASN A 103 23.05 -0.32 -0.58
N HIS A 104 23.27 0.88 -0.04
CA HIS A 104 24.24 1.08 1.04
C HIS A 104 23.73 0.70 2.42
N ASN A 105 22.41 0.47 2.57
CA ASN A 105 21.81 0.14 3.86
C ASN A 105 21.01 -1.17 3.78
N PRO A 106 21.52 -2.27 4.40
CA PRO A 106 20.83 -3.56 4.37
C PRO A 106 19.43 -3.53 4.95
N GLY A 107 19.17 -2.71 5.97
CA GLY A 107 17.84 -2.53 6.56
C GLY A 107 16.87 -1.87 5.59
N VAL A 108 17.30 -0.82 4.89
CA VAL A 108 16.49 -0.15 3.86
C VAL A 108 16.24 -1.11 2.67
N ARG A 109 17.26 -1.87 2.26
CA ARG A 109 17.13 -2.85 1.17
C ARG A 109 16.07 -3.92 1.49
N GLN A 110 16.06 -4.43 2.72
CA GLN A 110 15.05 -5.39 3.16
C GLN A 110 13.63 -4.78 3.13
N LEU A 111 13.49 -3.49 3.44
CA LEU A 111 12.21 -2.79 3.35
C LEU A 111 11.78 -2.57 1.90
N ALA A 112 12.73 -2.29 1.03
CA ALA A 112 12.49 -2.00 -0.39
C ALA A 112 11.95 -3.19 -1.19
N SER A 113 12.13 -4.43 -0.73
CA SER A 113 11.56 -5.61 -1.40
C SER A 113 10.03 -5.62 -1.40
N THR A 114 9.40 -4.93 -0.46
CA THR A 114 7.93 -4.82 -0.42
C THR A 114 7.47 -3.58 -1.18
N PRO A 115 6.62 -3.71 -2.24
CA PRO A 115 6.18 -2.56 -3.06
C PRO A 115 5.62 -1.39 -2.27
N LEU A 116 4.83 -1.68 -1.22
CA LEU A 116 4.27 -0.64 -0.36
C LEU A 116 5.37 0.12 0.39
N LEU A 117 6.33 -0.61 1.00
CA LEU A 117 7.40 0.02 1.76
C LEU A 117 8.36 0.78 0.85
N LEU A 118 8.64 0.27 -0.35
CA LEU A 118 9.43 0.97 -1.36
C LEU A 118 8.77 2.29 -1.78
N THR A 119 7.44 2.30 -1.96
CA THR A 119 6.69 3.53 -2.23
C THR A 119 6.85 4.55 -1.09
N ILE A 120 6.76 4.09 0.16
CA ILE A 120 6.93 4.95 1.34
C ILE A 120 8.36 5.50 1.39
N LEU A 121 9.38 4.66 1.17
CA LEU A 121 10.78 5.08 1.13
C LEU A 121 11.02 6.14 0.04
N ALA A 122 10.46 5.94 -1.15
CA ALA A 122 10.58 6.89 -2.25
C ALA A 122 9.92 8.24 -1.93
N LEU A 123 8.74 8.24 -1.29
CA LEU A 123 8.08 9.46 -0.84
C LEU A 123 8.88 10.19 0.23
N MET A 124 9.41 9.47 1.21
CA MET A 124 10.21 10.05 2.30
C MET A 124 11.51 10.65 1.76
N LYS A 125 12.21 9.95 0.87
CA LYS A 125 13.43 10.46 0.25
C LYS A 125 13.18 11.76 -0.51
N ARG A 126 12.09 11.83 -1.28
CA ARG A 126 11.67 13.05 -1.98
C ARG A 126 11.41 14.24 -1.05
N GLN A 127 10.98 13.99 0.19
CA GLN A 127 10.77 15.01 1.21
C GLN A 127 12.07 15.41 1.96
N GLY A 128 13.20 14.85 1.55
CA GLY A 128 14.50 15.09 2.18
C GLY A 128 14.67 14.40 3.55
N VAL A 129 13.80 13.41 3.83
CA VAL A 129 13.88 12.65 5.08
C VAL A 129 14.95 11.57 4.97
N THR A 130 15.77 11.42 6.02
CA THR A 130 16.72 10.31 6.11
C THR A 130 15.97 8.98 6.20
N LEU A 131 16.33 8.03 5.36
CA LEU A 131 15.65 6.74 5.31
C LEU A 131 15.97 5.91 6.57
N PRO A 132 14.96 5.37 7.26
CA PRO A 132 15.14 4.58 8.47
C PRO A 132 15.56 3.15 8.14
N GLU A 133 16.41 2.59 8.98
CA GLU A 133 16.92 1.23 8.83
C GLU A 133 15.95 0.15 9.33
N ARG A 134 15.00 0.55 10.19
CA ARG A 134 14.07 -0.39 10.84
C ARG A 134 12.63 -0.13 10.42
N ARG A 135 11.91 -1.22 10.19
CA ARG A 135 10.49 -1.19 9.81
C ARG A 135 9.63 -0.36 10.76
N VAL A 136 9.86 -0.47 12.07
CA VAL A 136 9.13 0.32 13.08
C VAL A 136 9.36 1.81 12.88
N GLN A 137 10.61 2.23 12.66
CA GLN A 137 10.94 3.63 12.42
C GLN A 137 10.34 4.14 11.11
N LEU A 138 10.29 3.28 10.07
CA LEU A 138 9.66 3.63 8.81
C LEU A 138 8.16 3.92 9.00
N TYR A 139 7.44 3.06 9.70
CA TYR A 139 6.01 3.28 9.95
C TYR A 139 5.78 4.50 10.86
N ASP A 140 6.61 4.71 11.86
CA ASP A 140 6.53 5.88 12.73
C ASP A 140 6.67 7.19 11.94
N GLN A 141 7.74 7.30 11.16
CA GLN A 141 7.96 8.46 10.29
C GLN A 141 6.87 8.62 9.23
N TYR A 142 6.35 7.52 8.67
CA TYR A 142 5.27 7.56 7.71
C TYR A 142 3.97 8.06 8.32
N VAL A 143 3.60 7.58 9.49
CA VAL A 143 2.41 8.06 10.23
C VAL A 143 2.55 9.55 10.55
N SER A 144 3.70 9.99 11.05
CA SER A 144 4.00 11.40 11.32
C SER A 144 3.86 12.25 10.06
N THR A 145 4.41 11.78 8.95
CA THR A 145 4.32 12.46 7.65
C THR A 145 2.87 12.54 7.15
N LEU A 146 2.10 11.47 7.28
CA LEU A 146 0.68 11.47 6.90
C LEU A 146 -0.13 12.46 7.72
N LEU A 147 0.03 12.48 9.04
CA LEU A 147 -0.70 13.38 9.93
C LEU A 147 -0.36 14.85 9.66
N SER A 148 0.91 15.18 9.46
CA SER A 148 1.36 16.53 9.13
C SER A 148 0.84 16.99 7.74
N THR A 149 0.89 16.09 6.75
CA THR A 149 0.39 16.38 5.41
C THR A 149 -1.14 16.55 5.40
N TRP A 150 -1.86 15.76 6.18
CA TRP A 150 -3.31 15.87 6.32
C TRP A 150 -3.72 17.24 6.89
N ASN A 151 -3.04 17.71 7.91
CA ASN A 151 -3.29 19.04 8.48
C ASN A 151 -3.08 20.13 7.43
N ARG A 152 -1.99 20.04 6.65
CA ARG A 152 -1.70 20.99 5.56
C ARG A 152 -2.76 20.95 4.45
N ALA A 153 -3.18 19.76 4.02
CA ALA A 153 -4.20 19.59 2.99
C ALA A 153 -5.57 20.15 3.43
N ARG A 154 -5.95 19.99 4.70
CA ARG A 154 -7.18 20.58 5.27
C ARG A 154 -7.13 22.10 5.31
N SER A 155 -6.00 22.68 5.66
CA SER A 155 -5.79 24.13 5.67
C SER A 155 -5.93 24.73 4.28
N LEU A 156 -5.47 24.04 3.24
CA LEU A 156 -5.56 24.50 1.85
C LEU A 156 -6.96 24.33 1.22
N SER A 157 -7.78 23.42 1.74
CA SER A 157 -9.13 23.15 1.20
C SER A 157 -10.22 24.13 1.61
N GLY A 158 -9.88 25.20 2.36
CA GLY A 158 -10.84 26.24 2.78
C GLY A 158 -11.96 25.75 3.71
N ARG A 159 -11.90 24.50 4.18
CA ARG A 159 -12.78 24.03 5.24
C ARG A 159 -12.41 24.74 6.54
N ALA A 160 -13.44 25.21 7.26
CA ALA A 160 -13.26 25.88 8.55
C ALA A 160 -12.21 25.16 9.41
N PRO A 161 -11.31 25.91 10.10
CA PRO A 161 -10.27 25.32 10.92
C PRO A 161 -10.94 24.47 12.00
N GLY A 162 -11.08 23.16 11.69
CA GLY A 162 -11.28 22.17 12.71
C GLY A 162 -10.01 22.15 13.56
N ARG A 163 -10.08 21.71 14.81
CA ARG A 163 -8.91 21.52 15.64
C ARG A 163 -7.79 20.89 14.81
N ASP A 164 -6.63 21.53 14.77
CA ASP A 164 -5.45 20.88 14.20
C ASP A 164 -5.27 19.52 14.88
N ILE A 165 -5.04 18.51 14.07
CA ILE A 165 -4.81 17.17 14.58
C ILE A 165 -3.43 17.22 15.26
N ASP A 166 -3.42 17.16 16.58
CA ASP A 166 -2.20 16.97 17.33
C ASP A 166 -1.70 15.55 17.07
N GLU A 167 -0.53 15.45 16.44
CA GLU A 167 0.08 14.19 16.04
C GLU A 167 0.28 13.27 17.24
N ILE A 168 0.83 13.78 18.34
CA ILE A 168 1.14 13.01 19.55
C ILE A 168 -0.16 12.48 20.18
N GLN A 169 -1.17 13.33 20.32
CA GLN A 169 -2.46 12.93 20.87
C GLN A 169 -3.17 11.92 19.96
N THR A 170 -3.09 12.13 18.66
CA THR A 170 -3.70 11.21 17.67
C THR A 170 -3.08 9.83 17.74
N VAL A 171 -1.75 9.74 17.75
CA VAL A 171 -1.05 8.46 17.90
C VAL A 171 -1.37 7.81 19.25
N ARG A 172 -1.42 8.58 20.34
CA ARG A 172 -1.80 8.03 21.66
C ARG A 172 -3.19 7.41 21.70
N ILE A 173 -4.13 7.94 20.92
CA ILE A 173 -5.50 7.42 20.84
C ILE A 173 -5.58 6.23 19.87
N LEU A 174 -4.97 6.38 18.69
CA LEU A 174 -5.11 5.39 17.62
C LEU A 174 -4.25 4.13 17.83
N ALA A 175 -3.07 4.24 18.44
CA ALA A 175 -2.18 3.11 18.60
C ALA A 175 -2.76 1.98 19.48
N PRO A 176 -3.35 2.26 20.65
CA PRO A 176 -4.02 1.22 21.44
C PRO A 176 -5.23 0.61 20.71
N LEU A 177 -6.00 1.45 19.99
CA LEU A 177 -7.14 0.99 19.20
C LEU A 177 -6.68 0.07 18.06
N ALA A 178 -5.64 0.44 17.33
CA ALA A 178 -5.08 -0.37 16.25
C ALA A 178 -4.53 -1.71 16.77
N LEU A 179 -3.84 -1.69 17.92
CA LEU A 179 -3.35 -2.90 18.55
C LEU A 179 -4.51 -3.83 18.93
N TRP A 180 -5.52 -3.31 19.62
CA TRP A 180 -6.70 -4.07 19.97
C TRP A 180 -7.42 -4.65 18.75
N MET A 181 -7.62 -3.87 17.69
CA MET A 181 -8.20 -4.35 16.44
C MET A 181 -7.37 -5.49 15.81
N HIS A 182 -6.06 -5.40 15.89
CA HIS A 182 -5.16 -6.43 15.38
C HIS A 182 -5.23 -7.72 16.21
N GLU A 183 -5.36 -7.61 17.53
CA GLU A 183 -5.48 -8.76 18.43
C GLU A 183 -6.83 -9.48 18.27
N VAL A 184 -7.92 -8.72 18.11
CA VAL A 184 -9.29 -9.28 17.95
C VAL A 184 -9.51 -9.84 16.53
N SER A 185 -8.92 -9.23 15.52
CA SER A 185 -9.09 -9.62 14.11
C SER A 185 -7.76 -9.63 13.34
N PRO A 186 -6.85 -10.57 13.64
CA PRO A 186 -5.49 -10.56 13.10
C PRO A 186 -5.43 -10.77 11.58
N GLY A 187 -6.46 -11.33 10.98
CA GLY A 187 -6.50 -11.57 9.53
C GLY A 187 -7.16 -10.48 8.70
N GLY A 188 -8.09 -9.72 9.26
CA GLY A 188 -8.91 -8.76 8.53
C GLY A 188 -8.78 -7.30 9.01
N GLY A 189 -8.35 -7.08 10.25
CA GLY A 189 -8.28 -5.74 10.86
C GLY A 189 -9.64 -5.02 10.96
N LEU A 190 -10.74 -5.76 10.76
CA LEU A 190 -12.10 -5.23 10.80
C LEU A 190 -12.76 -5.64 12.12
N VAL A 191 -13.29 -4.66 12.82
CA VAL A 191 -14.03 -4.85 14.09
C VAL A 191 -15.41 -4.22 13.95
N GLY A 192 -16.45 -4.84 14.49
CA GLY A 192 -17.81 -4.29 14.53
C GLY A 192 -17.86 -3.03 15.39
N ARG A 193 -18.74 -2.09 15.03
CA ARG A 193 -18.95 -0.90 15.85
C ARG A 193 -19.51 -1.26 17.22
N GLU A 194 -20.23 -2.37 17.29
CA GLU A 194 -20.78 -2.95 18.51
C GLU A 194 -19.71 -3.59 19.42
N ASP A 195 -18.52 -3.87 18.88
CA ASP A 195 -17.40 -4.46 19.61
C ASP A 195 -16.45 -3.40 20.21
N MET A 196 -16.68 -2.12 19.89
CA MET A 196 -15.96 -0.96 20.42
C MET A 196 -16.66 -0.36 21.62
#